data_3bc9444afc64cc5eacf3e051eb0fe1b5
#
_entry.id   3bc9444afc64cc5eacf3e051eb0fe1b5
#
_cell.length_a   1.000
_cell.length_b   1.000
_cell.length_c   1.000
_cell.angle_alpha   90.00
_cell.angle_beta   90.00
_cell.angle_gamma   90.00
#
_symmetry.space_group_name_H-M   'P 1'
#
loop_
_entity.id
_entity.type
_entity.pdbx_description
1 polymer ?
#
loop_
_entity_poly.entity_id
_entity_poly.type
_entity_poly.pdbx_seq_one_letter_code
_entity_poly.pdbx_strand_id
1 'polypeptide(L)'
;YCNGFIQRAKSLGRKTGVYHYATGKSTGKEEADFFYKNIRGYIKQSVLVLDWEGKAIEKGPGYAKAFLDRIYELTGVKPLIYMSNSVVNSYDWTKVVQADYGLWNAGYFAGDQTMGYTPDAPVYGSLGAWKTCAMYQYTSSGRLPGWSGNLDLNVFYGSRESWDKYAGASSVINDPDGEIRNGGEMQKDKSQKGEVSYQVHVRRQGWLSWKCDGEMAGTTGQNRRIEALRIAPPGKTNVKIHMKGIGDREYQDITKNTILGTTGEKRRIEAIAIEGSTKEEELHYAYQVHQKSKGWTDWKFDGEWAGERGGSLQMEAVRIRIAHLILEAHVQSEGWLPKVPDGEITGTTGKSLRLEAFRLDPFENEIRAKAHIQSEGWVDYGIISKNTVIGTVNEKKRLECLCFEGPFEWRAHLAHSGWTDWTLADGIATLGTVGQALAMEAFQIRMKR
;
A
#
# COMPACT_ATOMS: atom_id res chain seq x y z
N TYR A 1 -5.96 -1.05 30.13
CA TYR A 1 -5.63 -1.85 28.93
C TYR A 1 -5.33 -0.97 27.73
N CYS A 2 -6.13 0.05 27.37
CA CYS A 2 -5.98 0.86 26.16
C CYS A 2 -4.57 1.46 25.99
N ASN A 3 -4.02 2.08 27.06
CA ASN A 3 -2.66 2.66 27.04
C ASN A 3 -1.58 1.64 26.63
N GLY A 4 -1.59 0.45 27.23
CA GLY A 4 -0.60 -0.58 26.96
C GLY A 4 -0.60 -1.03 25.50
N PHE A 5 -1.80 -1.26 24.92
CA PHE A 5 -1.95 -1.63 23.52
C PHE A 5 -1.48 -0.51 22.56
N ILE A 6 -1.85 0.73 22.83
CA ILE A 6 -1.44 1.86 21.98
C ILE A 6 0.06 2.10 22.06
N GLN A 7 0.67 2.06 23.24
CA GLN A 7 2.11 2.21 23.39
C GLN A 7 2.86 1.10 22.67
N ARG A 8 2.40 -0.15 22.81
CA ARG A 8 2.99 -1.28 22.09
C ARG A 8 2.85 -1.14 20.56
N ALA A 9 1.68 -0.75 20.07
CA ALA A 9 1.47 -0.50 18.65
C ALA A 9 2.41 0.58 18.12
N LYS A 10 2.54 1.70 18.85
CA LYS A 10 3.47 2.79 18.52
C LYS A 10 4.93 2.33 18.50
N SER A 11 5.38 1.55 19.50
CA SER A 11 6.75 1.02 19.53
C SER A 11 7.07 0.09 18.35
N LEU A 12 6.05 -0.48 17.72
CA LEU A 12 6.13 -1.30 16.51
C LEU A 12 5.89 -0.47 15.23
N GLY A 13 5.89 0.86 15.31
CA GLY A 13 5.63 1.74 14.16
C GLY A 13 4.22 1.60 13.58
N ARG A 14 3.25 1.07 14.34
CA ARG A 14 1.88 0.91 13.87
C ARG A 14 1.07 2.18 14.10
N LYS A 15 0.15 2.47 13.18
CA LYS A 15 -0.84 3.52 13.34
C LYS A 15 -1.93 3.06 14.30
N THR A 16 -2.54 4.00 15.01
CA THR A 16 -3.51 3.72 16.07
C THR A 16 -4.78 4.54 15.91
N GLY A 17 -5.89 3.99 16.40
CA GLY A 17 -7.16 4.69 16.54
C GLY A 17 -7.73 4.47 17.94
N VAL A 18 -8.58 5.38 18.38
CA VAL A 18 -9.38 5.26 19.61
C VAL A 18 -10.84 5.53 19.29
N TYR A 19 -11.72 4.76 19.89
CA TYR A 19 -13.15 4.86 19.63
C TYR A 19 -13.98 5.03 20.90
N HIS A 20 -15.16 5.61 20.74
CA HIS A 20 -16.20 5.70 21.75
C HIS A 20 -17.42 4.91 21.30
N TYR A 21 -17.76 3.88 22.04
CA TYR A 21 -19.01 3.17 21.86
C TYR A 21 -20.17 4.02 22.40
N ALA A 22 -21.05 4.48 21.51
CA ALA A 22 -22.17 5.31 21.87
C ALA A 22 -23.17 4.53 22.73
N THR A 23 -23.51 5.07 23.90
CA THR A 23 -24.43 4.41 24.81
C THR A 23 -25.87 4.85 24.64
N GLY A 24 -26.09 6.07 24.13
CA GLY A 24 -27.39 6.71 24.02
C GLY A 24 -28.01 7.07 25.38
N LYS A 25 -27.24 7.02 26.49
CA LYS A 25 -27.74 7.30 27.85
C LYS A 25 -27.77 8.79 28.22
N SER A 26 -26.95 9.59 27.51
CA SER A 26 -26.91 11.05 27.66
C SER A 26 -27.08 11.72 26.29
N THR A 27 -26.75 12.98 26.13
CA THR A 27 -26.79 13.65 24.83
C THR A 27 -25.47 13.32 24.03
N GLY A 28 -25.50 13.44 22.69
CA GLY A 28 -24.34 13.23 21.88
C GLY A 28 -23.17 14.15 22.24
N LYS A 29 -23.46 15.39 22.68
CA LYS A 29 -22.43 16.32 23.17
C LYS A 29 -21.80 15.86 24.49
N GLU A 30 -22.59 15.40 25.43
CA GLU A 30 -22.09 14.91 26.74
C GLU A 30 -21.25 13.64 26.56
N GLU A 31 -21.63 12.73 25.67
CA GLU A 31 -20.81 11.56 25.35
C GLU A 31 -19.49 11.97 24.65
N ALA A 32 -19.52 13.00 23.81
CA ALA A 32 -18.32 13.55 23.21
C ALA A 32 -17.39 14.20 24.23
N ASP A 33 -17.94 14.98 25.17
CA ASP A 33 -17.16 15.58 26.27
C ASP A 33 -16.51 14.50 27.16
N PHE A 34 -17.24 13.43 27.45
CA PHE A 34 -16.68 12.26 28.15
C PHE A 34 -15.55 11.60 27.38
N PHE A 35 -15.75 11.34 26.09
CA PHE A 35 -14.72 10.76 25.22
C PHE A 35 -13.48 11.65 25.19
N TYR A 36 -13.64 12.95 24.90
CA TYR A 36 -12.56 13.92 24.87
C TYR A 36 -11.74 13.92 26.16
N LYS A 37 -12.39 13.93 27.33
CA LYS A 37 -11.72 13.92 28.64
C LYS A 37 -10.77 12.72 28.78
N ASN A 38 -11.15 11.57 28.24
CA ASN A 38 -10.43 10.32 28.40
C ASN A 38 -9.36 10.08 27.32
N ILE A 39 -9.40 10.82 26.19
CA ILE A 39 -8.48 10.58 25.05
C ILE A 39 -7.45 11.70 24.84
N ARG A 40 -7.31 12.65 25.74
CA ARG A 40 -6.43 13.84 25.54
C ARG A 40 -5.02 13.49 25.06
N GLY A 41 -4.43 12.41 25.57
CA GLY A 41 -3.10 11.94 25.19
C GLY A 41 -3.00 11.27 23.83
N TYR A 42 -4.12 11.09 23.11
CA TYR A 42 -4.17 10.44 21.81
C TYR A 42 -4.58 11.37 20.66
N ILE A 43 -5.05 12.60 21.01
CA ILE A 43 -5.50 13.60 20.04
C ILE A 43 -4.29 14.00 19.18
N LYS A 44 -4.52 14.10 17.86
CA LYS A 44 -3.50 14.34 16.82
C LYS A 44 -2.41 13.26 16.71
N GLN A 45 -2.63 12.09 17.30
CA GLN A 45 -1.74 10.93 17.22
C GLN A 45 -2.47 9.64 16.79
N SER A 46 -3.79 9.60 16.99
CA SER A 46 -4.64 8.47 16.69
C SER A 46 -5.91 8.93 15.99
N VAL A 47 -6.45 8.12 15.09
CA VAL A 47 -7.76 8.37 14.49
C VAL A 47 -8.82 8.31 15.59
N LEU A 48 -9.73 9.28 15.60
CA LEU A 48 -10.86 9.33 16.54
C LEU A 48 -12.09 8.73 15.86
N VAL A 49 -12.85 7.89 16.58
CA VAL A 49 -13.99 7.19 16.00
C VAL A 49 -15.19 7.23 16.93
N LEU A 50 -16.36 7.54 16.38
CA LEU A 50 -17.65 7.25 17.00
C LEU A 50 -18.07 5.85 16.55
N ASP A 51 -18.19 4.94 17.48
CA ASP A 51 -18.72 3.60 17.27
C ASP A 51 -20.26 3.66 17.48
N TRP A 52 -20.97 3.68 16.33
CA TRP A 52 -22.41 3.94 16.27
C TRP A 52 -23.18 2.65 16.03
N GLU A 53 -23.50 1.98 17.11
CA GLU A 53 -24.23 0.72 17.08
C GLU A 53 -25.11 0.51 18.34
N GLY A 54 -25.74 -0.65 18.45
CA GLY A 54 -26.58 -1.01 19.60
C GLY A 54 -27.75 -0.05 19.82
N LYS A 55 -28.05 0.28 21.09
CA LYS A 55 -29.21 1.14 21.45
C LYS A 55 -29.06 2.60 21.01
N ALA A 56 -27.83 3.07 20.76
CA ALA A 56 -27.59 4.43 20.31
C ALA A 56 -28.24 4.72 18.95
N ILE A 57 -28.38 3.69 18.10
CA ILE A 57 -28.99 3.82 16.76
C ILE A 57 -30.38 4.43 16.81
N GLU A 58 -31.16 4.11 17.85
CA GLU A 58 -32.53 4.61 18.07
C GLU A 58 -32.57 6.14 18.24
N LYS A 59 -31.45 6.77 18.61
CA LYS A 59 -31.35 8.24 18.75
C LYS A 59 -31.23 8.96 17.42
N GLY A 60 -30.91 8.23 16.34
CA GLY A 60 -30.82 8.71 14.96
C GLY A 60 -29.63 9.57 14.63
N PRO A 61 -29.46 9.95 13.35
CA PRO A 61 -28.28 10.66 12.82
C PRO A 61 -28.01 12.01 13.48
N GLY A 62 -29.01 12.68 13.98
CA GLY A 62 -28.86 13.97 14.68
C GLY A 62 -28.04 13.88 15.97
N TYR A 63 -28.18 12.79 16.70
CA TYR A 63 -27.38 12.50 17.89
C TYR A 63 -25.92 12.21 17.51
N ALA A 64 -25.72 11.33 16.53
CA ALA A 64 -24.39 11.01 16.02
C ALA A 64 -23.68 12.27 15.53
N LYS A 65 -24.37 13.13 14.75
CA LYS A 65 -23.82 14.39 14.27
C LYS A 65 -23.42 15.33 15.42
N ALA A 66 -24.24 15.44 16.46
CA ALA A 66 -23.91 16.27 17.61
C ALA A 66 -22.67 15.81 18.35
N PHE A 67 -22.40 14.49 18.41
CA PHE A 67 -21.15 13.93 18.93
C PHE A 67 -19.97 14.29 18.03
N LEU A 68 -20.09 14.04 16.71
CA LEU A 68 -19.03 14.28 15.74
C LEU A 68 -18.62 15.76 15.70
N ASP A 69 -19.60 16.67 15.65
CA ASP A 69 -19.39 18.12 15.67
C ASP A 69 -18.67 18.54 16.96
N ARG A 70 -19.09 18.00 18.12
CA ARG A 70 -18.49 18.35 19.41
C ARG A 70 -17.05 17.88 19.53
N ILE A 71 -16.73 16.67 19.04
CA ILE A 71 -15.34 16.19 19.01
C ILE A 71 -14.50 17.09 18.08
N TYR A 72 -15.01 17.46 16.92
CA TYR A 72 -14.31 18.37 16.01
C TYR A 72 -14.08 19.75 16.66
N GLU A 73 -15.08 20.31 17.33
CA GLU A 73 -14.97 21.57 18.08
C GLU A 73 -13.86 21.51 19.15
N LEU A 74 -13.79 20.41 19.91
CA LEU A 74 -12.84 20.26 21.03
C LEU A 74 -11.40 19.92 20.58
N THR A 75 -11.23 19.29 19.43
CA THR A 75 -9.94 18.71 19.03
C THR A 75 -9.34 19.30 17.75
N GLY A 76 -10.17 19.91 16.92
CA GLY A 76 -9.83 20.26 15.54
C GLY A 76 -9.66 19.05 14.62
N VAL A 77 -10.00 17.84 15.08
CA VAL A 77 -9.90 16.58 14.32
C VAL A 77 -11.28 16.06 14.00
N LYS A 78 -11.57 15.82 12.72
CA LYS A 78 -12.83 15.20 12.29
C LYS A 78 -12.81 13.70 12.59
N PRO A 79 -13.66 13.19 13.48
CA PRO A 79 -13.70 11.75 13.74
C PRO A 79 -14.36 10.99 12.58
N LEU A 80 -14.02 9.70 12.46
CA LEU A 80 -14.81 8.76 11.66
C LEU A 80 -16.07 8.34 12.41
N ILE A 81 -17.07 7.89 11.67
CA ILE A 81 -18.21 7.17 12.23
C ILE A 81 -18.19 5.72 11.75
N TYR A 82 -18.17 4.78 12.72
CA TYR A 82 -18.30 3.34 12.46
C TYR A 82 -19.76 2.93 12.63
N MET A 83 -20.27 2.16 11.66
CA MET A 83 -21.57 1.52 11.74
C MET A 83 -21.72 0.37 10.76
N SER A 84 -22.67 -0.51 11.01
CA SER A 84 -23.01 -1.59 10.07
C SER A 84 -23.62 -1.05 8.77
N ASN A 85 -23.42 -1.78 7.68
CA ASN A 85 -23.98 -1.43 6.38
C ASN A 85 -25.53 -1.31 6.39
N SER A 86 -26.20 -2.08 7.23
CA SER A 86 -27.64 -1.96 7.42
C SER A 86 -28.02 -0.61 8.02
N VAL A 87 -27.28 -0.10 9.01
CA VAL A 87 -27.51 1.22 9.61
C VAL A 87 -27.20 2.34 8.64
N VAL A 88 -26.13 2.21 7.85
CA VAL A 88 -25.78 3.15 6.76
C VAL A 88 -26.96 3.36 5.82
N ASN A 89 -27.69 2.29 5.50
CA ASN A 89 -28.78 2.34 4.52
C ASN A 89 -30.19 2.53 5.12
N SER A 90 -30.32 2.54 6.47
CA SER A 90 -31.62 2.67 7.14
C SER A 90 -31.95 4.10 7.56
N TYR A 91 -31.00 5.04 7.49
CA TYR A 91 -31.17 6.41 7.95
C TYR A 91 -30.65 7.42 6.92
N ASP A 92 -31.17 8.66 7.02
CA ASP A 92 -30.64 9.79 6.23
C ASP A 92 -29.40 10.40 6.90
N TRP A 93 -28.24 10.10 6.33
CA TRP A 93 -26.93 10.60 6.75
C TRP A 93 -26.46 11.85 6.01
N THR A 94 -27.30 12.46 5.17
CA THR A 94 -26.93 13.60 4.31
C THR A 94 -26.21 14.71 5.07
N LYS A 95 -26.71 15.09 6.25
CA LYS A 95 -26.10 16.16 7.07
C LYS A 95 -24.74 15.78 7.64
N VAL A 96 -24.48 14.51 7.91
CA VAL A 96 -23.18 14.00 8.38
C VAL A 96 -22.19 14.01 7.24
N VAL A 97 -22.60 13.58 6.04
CA VAL A 97 -21.77 13.59 4.82
C VAL A 97 -21.45 15.02 4.38
N GLN A 98 -22.43 15.94 4.42
CA GLN A 98 -22.21 17.36 4.09
C GLN A 98 -21.22 18.04 5.04
N ALA A 99 -21.15 17.60 6.29
CA ALA A 99 -20.17 18.06 7.28
C ALA A 99 -18.79 17.38 7.09
N ASP A 100 -18.63 16.54 6.06
CA ASP A 100 -17.38 15.87 5.67
C ASP A 100 -16.83 14.96 6.78
N TYR A 101 -17.69 14.15 7.41
CA TYR A 101 -17.27 13.07 8.30
C TYR A 101 -17.13 11.77 7.54
N GLY A 102 -15.97 11.12 7.71
CA GLY A 102 -15.64 9.87 7.02
C GLY A 102 -16.36 8.66 7.62
N LEU A 103 -16.67 7.69 6.77
CA LEU A 103 -17.34 6.44 7.15
C LEU A 103 -16.34 5.31 7.37
N TRP A 104 -16.53 4.56 8.46
CA TRP A 104 -16.00 3.21 8.65
C TRP A 104 -17.17 2.24 8.55
N ASN A 105 -17.36 1.64 7.38
CA ASN A 105 -18.45 0.73 7.11
C ASN A 105 -18.15 -0.68 7.59
N ALA A 106 -19.10 -1.35 8.24
CA ALA A 106 -19.00 -2.78 8.55
C ALA A 106 -20.02 -3.57 7.73
N GLY A 107 -19.54 -4.53 6.95
CA GLY A 107 -20.41 -5.39 6.15
C GLY A 107 -19.69 -6.70 5.81
N TYR A 108 -20.33 -7.83 6.14
CA TYR A 108 -19.70 -9.14 6.05
C TYR A 108 -20.30 -9.95 4.91
N PHE A 109 -19.48 -10.71 4.22
CA PHE A 109 -19.95 -11.72 3.29
C PHE A 109 -20.56 -12.88 4.10
N ALA A 110 -21.81 -13.23 3.80
CA ALA A 110 -22.55 -14.23 4.58
C ALA A 110 -21.80 -15.57 4.66
N GLY A 111 -21.54 -16.03 5.87
CA GLY A 111 -21.00 -17.36 6.17
C GLY A 111 -19.49 -17.54 6.05
N ASP A 112 -18.75 -16.57 5.60
CA ASP A 112 -17.32 -16.74 5.36
C ASP A 112 -16.46 -16.33 6.57
N GLN A 113 -15.62 -17.25 7.05
CA GLN A 113 -14.50 -16.93 7.92
C GLN A 113 -13.32 -16.49 7.06
N THR A 114 -12.85 -15.26 7.25
CA THR A 114 -11.67 -14.77 6.56
C THR A 114 -10.43 -15.13 7.35
N MET A 115 -9.54 -15.92 6.73
CA MET A 115 -8.23 -16.25 7.29
C MET A 115 -7.21 -15.21 6.84
N GLY A 116 -6.51 -14.62 7.82
CA GLY A 116 -5.47 -13.63 7.55
C GLY A 116 -6.01 -12.28 7.11
N TYR A 117 -5.09 -11.45 6.60
CA TYR A 117 -5.37 -10.09 6.16
C TYR A 117 -5.67 -10.04 4.67
N THR A 118 -6.78 -9.38 4.31
CA THR A 118 -7.23 -9.20 2.91
C THR A 118 -7.16 -7.72 2.54
N PRO A 119 -6.02 -7.24 1.98
CA PRO A 119 -5.77 -5.81 1.76
C PRO A 119 -6.70 -5.16 0.74
N ASP A 120 -7.25 -5.93 -0.19
CA ASP A 120 -8.12 -5.45 -1.26
C ASP A 120 -9.57 -5.92 -1.08
N ALA A 121 -10.00 -6.15 0.17
CA ALA A 121 -11.37 -6.56 0.45
C ALA A 121 -12.37 -5.58 -0.21
N PRO A 122 -13.24 -6.05 -1.14
CA PRO A 122 -14.19 -5.17 -1.79
C PRO A 122 -15.27 -4.75 -0.80
N VAL A 123 -15.69 -3.48 -0.87
CA VAL A 123 -16.79 -2.99 -0.04
C VAL A 123 -18.10 -3.70 -0.45
N TYR A 124 -18.75 -4.32 0.52
CA TYR A 124 -20.03 -4.98 0.34
C TYR A 124 -21.18 -4.01 0.59
N GLY A 125 -22.16 -4.00 -0.31
CA GLY A 125 -23.38 -3.24 -0.18
C GLY A 125 -23.25 -1.75 -0.58
N SER A 126 -24.35 -1.03 -0.42
CA SER A 126 -24.42 0.41 -0.67
C SER A 126 -23.79 1.19 0.50
N LEU A 127 -23.16 2.31 0.21
CA LEU A 127 -22.63 3.23 1.22
C LEU A 127 -23.62 4.39 1.55
N GLY A 128 -24.90 4.23 1.19
CA GLY A 128 -25.93 5.24 1.46
C GLY A 128 -25.57 6.61 0.88
N ALA A 129 -25.52 7.62 1.72
CA ALA A 129 -25.19 8.99 1.34
C ALA A 129 -23.69 9.19 1.04
N TRP A 130 -22.77 8.32 1.50
CA TRP A 130 -21.34 8.42 1.22
C TRP A 130 -21.01 7.87 -0.17
N LYS A 131 -20.08 8.53 -0.86
CA LYS A 131 -19.53 8.05 -2.13
C LYS A 131 -18.43 7.00 -1.95
N THR A 132 -17.73 7.07 -0.82
CA THR A 132 -16.61 6.19 -0.46
C THR A 132 -16.59 6.02 1.05
N CYS A 133 -15.97 4.94 1.55
CA CYS A 133 -15.67 4.83 2.98
C CYS A 133 -14.16 4.93 3.21
N ALA A 134 -13.78 5.47 4.36
CA ALA A 134 -12.38 5.56 4.78
C ALA A 134 -11.85 4.21 5.25
N MET A 135 -12.70 3.44 5.94
CA MET A 135 -12.37 2.11 6.46
C MET A 135 -13.53 1.15 6.21
N TYR A 136 -13.18 -0.13 6.09
CA TYR A 136 -14.14 -1.21 5.91
C TYR A 136 -13.79 -2.40 6.78
N GLN A 137 -14.69 -2.77 7.68
CA GLN A 137 -14.64 -4.02 8.43
C GLN A 137 -15.28 -5.12 7.58
N TYR A 138 -14.47 -6.04 7.08
CA TYR A 138 -14.93 -7.06 6.13
C TYR A 138 -15.26 -8.41 6.79
N THR A 139 -14.88 -8.59 8.06
CA THR A 139 -15.26 -9.75 8.88
C THR A 139 -15.15 -9.43 10.37
N SER A 140 -15.98 -10.09 11.17
CA SER A 140 -15.89 -10.16 12.63
C SER A 140 -15.47 -11.56 13.13
N SER A 141 -15.14 -12.47 12.21
CA SER A 141 -14.73 -13.85 12.51
C SER A 141 -13.41 -14.23 11.84
N GLY A 142 -12.57 -13.24 11.57
CA GLY A 142 -11.23 -13.44 11.01
C GLY A 142 -10.34 -14.28 11.93
N ARG A 143 -9.31 -14.89 11.34
CA ARG A 143 -8.30 -15.69 12.03
C ARG A 143 -6.91 -15.22 11.65
N LEU A 144 -6.06 -15.08 12.65
CA LEU A 144 -4.63 -14.80 12.45
C LEU A 144 -3.79 -15.79 13.24
N PRO A 145 -2.60 -16.18 12.75
CA PRO A 145 -1.67 -17.02 13.50
C PRO A 145 -1.39 -16.43 14.89
N GLY A 146 -1.37 -17.29 15.90
CA GLY A 146 -1.11 -16.88 17.29
C GLY A 146 -2.32 -16.34 18.06
N TRP A 147 -3.51 -16.31 17.45
CA TRP A 147 -4.75 -15.93 18.12
C TRP A 147 -5.85 -16.97 17.88
N SER A 148 -6.44 -17.50 18.96
CA SER A 148 -7.45 -18.57 18.89
C SER A 148 -8.89 -18.07 18.74
N GLY A 149 -9.16 -16.80 19.04
CA GLY A 149 -10.48 -16.19 18.97
C GLY A 149 -10.84 -15.61 17.61
N ASN A 150 -12.05 -15.08 17.50
CA ASN A 150 -12.48 -14.26 16.37
C ASN A 150 -11.80 -12.89 16.43
N LEU A 151 -11.51 -12.33 15.27
CA LEU A 151 -10.93 -11.00 15.11
C LEU A 151 -11.74 -10.20 14.08
N ASP A 152 -11.95 -8.95 14.41
CA ASP A 152 -12.43 -7.95 13.46
C ASP A 152 -11.29 -7.55 12.55
N LEU A 153 -11.39 -7.90 11.26
CA LEU A 153 -10.39 -7.51 10.29
C LEU A 153 -10.90 -6.38 9.41
N ASN A 154 -10.04 -5.40 9.21
CA ASN A 154 -10.39 -4.14 8.59
C ASN A 154 -9.38 -3.73 7.52
N VAL A 155 -9.86 -2.99 6.53
CA VAL A 155 -9.03 -2.29 5.54
C VAL A 155 -9.21 -0.79 5.70
N PHE A 156 -8.12 -0.05 5.70
CA PHE A 156 -8.11 1.39 5.53
C PHE A 156 -7.79 1.73 4.08
N TYR A 157 -8.67 2.44 3.40
CA TYR A 157 -8.49 2.81 1.99
C TYR A 157 -7.70 4.10 1.85
N GLY A 158 -6.44 4.07 2.26
CA GLY A 158 -5.55 5.21 2.19
C GLY A 158 -4.11 4.88 2.56
N SER A 159 -3.22 5.85 2.34
CA SER A 159 -1.82 5.76 2.74
C SER A 159 -1.63 6.03 4.25
N ARG A 160 -0.40 5.85 4.74
CA ARG A 160 -0.03 6.23 6.13
C ARG A 160 -0.25 7.72 6.38
N GLU A 161 0.00 8.56 5.39
CA GLU A 161 -0.20 10.01 5.44
C GLU A 161 -1.69 10.36 5.49
N SER A 162 -2.52 9.59 4.76
CA SER A 162 -3.98 9.72 4.85
C SER A 162 -4.48 9.36 6.25
N TRP A 163 -3.90 8.33 6.87
CA TRP A 163 -4.19 8.00 8.27
C TRP A 163 -3.83 9.16 9.20
N ASP A 164 -2.65 9.77 9.01
CA ASP A 164 -2.19 10.90 9.82
C ASP A 164 -3.12 12.11 9.67
N LYS A 165 -3.64 12.37 8.48
CA LYS A 165 -4.67 13.40 8.26
C LYS A 165 -5.95 13.10 9.03
N TYR A 166 -6.43 11.87 9.01
CA TYR A 166 -7.58 11.46 9.83
C TYR A 166 -7.29 11.55 11.34
N ALA A 167 -6.07 11.30 11.75
CA ALA A 167 -5.64 11.48 13.14
C ALA A 167 -5.46 12.97 13.53
N GLY A 168 -5.47 13.89 12.55
CA GLY A 168 -5.17 15.32 12.78
C GLY A 168 -3.70 15.56 13.18
N ALA A 169 -2.82 14.60 12.89
CA ALA A 169 -1.40 14.75 13.14
C ALA A 169 -0.86 15.83 12.21
N SER A 170 -0.41 16.94 12.80
CA SER A 170 0.38 17.93 12.08
C SER A 170 1.71 17.28 11.75
N SER A 171 2.10 17.28 10.48
CA SER A 171 3.50 17.03 10.12
C SER A 171 4.34 18.18 10.69
N VAL A 172 4.76 18.04 11.93
CA VAL A 172 5.77 18.95 12.50
C VAL A 172 7.10 18.51 11.91
N ILE A 173 7.51 19.21 10.86
CA ILE A 173 8.91 19.31 10.51
C ILE A 173 9.47 20.34 11.49
N ASN A 174 10.38 19.95 12.35
CA ASN A 174 11.22 20.89 13.09
C ASN A 174 12.12 21.60 12.06
N ASP A 175 11.67 22.75 11.61
CA ASP A 175 12.52 23.73 10.93
C ASP A 175 13.19 24.56 12.03
N PRO A 176 14.53 24.73 12.05
CA PRO A 176 15.23 25.49 13.07
C PRO A 176 14.94 27.00 13.03
N ASP A 177 14.30 27.49 11.98
CA ASP A 177 14.02 28.94 11.84
C ASP A 177 12.50 29.18 11.79
N GLY A 178 11.94 29.52 12.95
CA GLY A 178 10.50 29.75 13.14
C GLY A 178 9.90 30.86 12.30
N GLU A 179 9.05 30.54 11.35
CA GLU A 179 8.00 31.42 10.84
C GLU A 179 6.67 30.70 10.70
N ILE A 180 5.68 31.17 11.46
CA ILE A 180 4.28 30.75 11.36
C ILE A 180 3.66 31.45 10.15
N ARG A 181 3.26 30.71 9.13
CA ARG A 181 2.37 31.22 8.07
C ARG A 181 1.04 30.46 8.08
N ASN A 182 0.00 31.18 8.49
CA ASN A 182 -1.40 30.84 8.24
C ASN A 182 -1.76 31.17 6.78
N GLY A 183 -2.41 30.24 6.09
CA GLY A 183 -3.00 30.53 4.78
C GLY A 183 -3.28 29.25 4.01
N GLY A 184 -4.55 28.97 3.77
CA GLY A 184 -4.96 27.88 2.89
C GLY A 184 -4.48 28.12 1.48
N GLU A 185 -3.69 27.18 0.98
CA GLU A 185 -3.42 26.98 -0.44
C GLU A 185 -2.84 25.58 -0.66
N MET A 186 -3.41 24.89 -1.67
CA MET A 186 -2.93 23.75 -2.42
C MET A 186 -1.86 22.85 -1.77
N GLN A 187 -2.23 21.56 -1.61
CA GLN A 187 -1.33 20.49 -1.22
C GLN A 187 0.04 20.63 -1.91
N LYS A 188 1.05 21.05 -1.15
CA LYS A 188 2.44 20.95 -1.58
C LYS A 188 2.82 19.48 -1.62
N ASP A 189 3.22 19.06 -2.81
CA ASP A 189 3.96 17.87 -3.15
C ASP A 189 5.10 17.64 -2.12
N LYS A 190 4.98 16.59 -1.32
CA LYS A 190 6.08 16.09 -0.51
C LYS A 190 6.55 14.78 -1.13
N SER A 191 7.17 14.87 -2.31
CA SER A 191 8.11 13.85 -2.71
C SER A 191 9.29 13.94 -1.72
N GLN A 192 9.47 12.93 -0.89
CA GLN A 192 10.75 12.78 -0.20
C GLN A 192 11.80 12.62 -1.30
N LYS A 193 13.00 13.18 -1.10
CA LYS A 193 14.10 13.06 -2.06
C LYS A 193 14.28 11.55 -2.38
N GLY A 194 13.95 11.14 -3.61
CA GLY A 194 14.02 9.75 -4.05
C GLY A 194 12.67 9.01 -4.23
N GLU A 195 11.51 9.63 -3.96
CA GLU A 195 10.19 9.01 -4.21
C GLU A 195 9.52 9.60 -5.45
N VAL A 196 8.74 8.78 -6.17
CA VAL A 196 7.92 9.21 -7.31
C VAL A 196 6.46 9.38 -6.88
N SER A 197 5.83 10.49 -7.25
CA SER A 197 4.39 10.68 -7.07
C SER A 197 3.69 10.78 -8.42
N TYR A 198 2.46 10.32 -8.51
CA TYR A 198 1.69 10.32 -9.73
C TYR A 198 0.18 10.36 -9.49
N GLN A 199 -0.56 10.86 -10.48
CA GLN A 199 -2.02 10.83 -10.49
C GLN A 199 -2.52 10.52 -11.89
N VAL A 200 -3.75 10.02 -11.97
CA VAL A 200 -4.39 9.66 -13.23
C VAL A 200 -5.71 10.39 -13.42
N HIS A 201 -5.99 10.74 -14.67
CA HIS A 201 -7.31 11.21 -15.11
C HIS A 201 -8.11 10.02 -15.64
N VAL A 202 -9.22 9.73 -14.96
CA VAL A 202 -10.08 8.58 -15.27
C VAL A 202 -11.37 9.05 -15.92
N ARG A 203 -11.81 8.33 -16.93
CA ARG A 203 -13.08 8.62 -17.64
C ARG A 203 -14.22 8.81 -16.65
N ARG A 204 -14.95 9.93 -16.76
CA ARG A 204 -16.11 10.33 -15.93
C ARG A 204 -15.81 10.58 -14.45
N GLN A 205 -14.56 10.54 -14.02
CA GLN A 205 -14.14 10.87 -12.64
C GLN A 205 -13.19 12.06 -12.59
N GLY A 206 -12.50 12.37 -13.72
CA GLY A 206 -11.48 13.41 -13.73
C GLY A 206 -10.17 12.96 -13.07
N TRP A 207 -9.40 13.92 -12.56
CA TRP A 207 -8.17 13.66 -11.86
C TRP A 207 -8.44 13.04 -10.49
N LEU A 208 -7.87 11.87 -10.23
CA LEU A 208 -7.87 11.24 -8.92
C LEU A 208 -6.77 11.83 -8.02
N SER A 209 -6.79 11.53 -6.74
CA SER A 209 -5.74 11.96 -5.82
C SER A 209 -4.36 11.42 -6.22
N TRP A 210 -3.30 12.17 -5.86
CA TRP A 210 -1.92 11.75 -6.01
C TRP A 210 -1.65 10.47 -5.22
N LYS A 211 -0.83 9.61 -5.80
CA LYS A 211 -0.33 8.36 -5.24
C LYS A 211 1.19 8.40 -5.22
N CYS A 212 1.80 7.65 -4.31
CA CYS A 212 3.24 7.60 -4.13
C CYS A 212 3.76 6.18 -4.32
N ASP A 213 4.95 6.08 -4.81
CA ASP A 213 5.89 4.95 -4.78
C ASP A 213 5.26 3.54 -4.69
N GLY A 214 4.61 3.09 -5.75
CA GLY A 214 4.00 1.76 -5.87
C GLY A 214 2.52 1.68 -5.47
N GLU A 215 1.92 2.75 -4.94
CA GLU A 215 0.48 2.78 -4.68
C GLU A 215 -0.32 2.73 -5.99
N MET A 216 -1.49 2.11 -5.97
CA MET A 216 -2.36 2.04 -7.14
C MET A 216 -3.02 3.39 -7.45
N ALA A 217 -2.80 3.93 -8.64
CA ALA A 217 -3.55 5.05 -9.20
C ALA A 217 -4.48 4.56 -10.31
N GLY A 218 -5.75 4.85 -10.19
CA GLY A 218 -6.79 4.41 -11.13
C GLY A 218 -7.89 3.59 -10.46
N THR A 219 -8.54 2.75 -11.24
CA THR A 219 -9.63 1.87 -10.78
C THR A 219 -9.48 0.50 -11.40
N THR A 220 -9.80 -0.56 -10.66
CA THR A 220 -9.86 -1.93 -11.19
C THR A 220 -11.30 -2.42 -11.20
N GLY A 221 -11.68 -3.24 -12.20
CA GLY A 221 -13.01 -3.83 -12.29
C GLY A 221 -14.19 -2.89 -12.59
N GLN A 222 -13.94 -1.57 -12.73
CA GLN A 222 -14.98 -0.57 -13.00
C GLN A 222 -15.14 -0.24 -14.49
N ASN A 223 -14.37 -0.87 -15.36
CA ASN A 223 -14.37 -0.60 -16.80
C ASN A 223 -14.16 0.89 -17.13
N ARG A 224 -13.28 1.55 -16.38
CA ARG A 224 -12.97 2.96 -16.55
C ARG A 224 -11.52 3.14 -17.00
N ARG A 225 -11.36 3.71 -18.19
CA ARG A 225 -10.04 3.92 -18.77
C ARG A 225 -9.33 5.12 -18.17
N ILE A 226 -8.01 5.04 -18.13
CA ILE A 226 -7.14 6.19 -17.93
C ILE A 226 -7.04 6.95 -19.26
N GLU A 227 -7.22 8.27 -19.22
CA GLU A 227 -7.14 9.18 -20.36
C GLU A 227 -5.88 10.05 -20.31
N ALA A 228 -5.37 10.36 -19.11
CA ALA A 228 -4.13 11.07 -18.89
C ALA A 228 -3.47 10.70 -17.56
N LEU A 229 -2.16 10.97 -17.45
CA LEU A 229 -1.39 10.88 -16.22
C LEU A 229 -0.65 12.19 -15.97
N ARG A 230 -0.26 12.39 -14.70
CA ARG A 230 0.80 13.30 -14.27
C ARG A 230 1.74 12.53 -13.38
N ILE A 231 3.03 12.75 -13.55
CA ILE A 231 4.07 12.15 -12.72
C ILE A 231 4.93 13.30 -12.20
N ALA A 232 5.20 13.30 -10.90
CA ALA A 232 6.18 14.17 -10.24
C ALA A 232 7.42 13.31 -9.99
N PRO A 233 8.38 13.29 -10.90
CA PRO A 233 9.57 12.48 -10.76
C PRO A 233 10.55 13.11 -9.79
N PRO A 234 11.39 12.31 -9.08
CA PRO A 234 12.44 12.83 -8.21
C PRO A 234 13.65 13.40 -8.98
N GLY A 235 13.79 13.07 -10.25
CA GLY A 235 14.87 13.54 -11.14
C GLY A 235 14.40 13.63 -12.59
N LYS A 236 15.30 13.93 -13.51
CA LYS A 236 14.99 14.03 -14.93
C LYS A 236 14.45 12.72 -15.49
N THR A 237 13.31 12.76 -16.11
CA THR A 237 12.54 11.57 -16.51
C THR A 237 11.86 11.76 -17.84
N ASN A 238 11.97 10.74 -18.68
CA ASN A 238 11.31 10.62 -19.97
C ASN A 238 10.17 9.63 -19.89
N VAL A 239 9.07 9.91 -20.58
CA VAL A 239 7.90 9.02 -20.63
C VAL A 239 7.40 8.86 -22.04
N LYS A 240 7.12 7.63 -22.44
CA LYS A 240 6.42 7.28 -23.67
C LYS A 240 5.05 6.71 -23.32
N ILE A 241 4.01 7.10 -24.03
CA ILE A 241 2.67 6.52 -23.89
C ILE A 241 2.14 6.12 -25.26
N HIS A 242 1.40 5.02 -25.30
CA HIS A 242 0.62 4.62 -26.47
C HIS A 242 -0.85 4.95 -26.27
N MET A 243 -1.42 5.70 -27.21
CA MET A 243 -2.81 6.14 -27.13
C MET A 243 -3.63 5.62 -28.31
N LYS A 244 -4.84 5.17 -28.02
CA LYS A 244 -5.77 4.72 -29.08
C LYS A 244 -6.02 5.82 -30.11
N GLY A 245 -5.73 5.50 -31.39
CA GLY A 245 -5.98 6.35 -32.55
C GLY A 245 -5.02 7.54 -32.69
N ILE A 246 -3.95 7.57 -31.88
CA ILE A 246 -2.87 8.55 -31.98
C ILE A 246 -1.54 7.85 -32.20
N GLY A 247 -1.34 6.68 -31.57
CA GLY A 247 -0.06 5.99 -31.52
C GLY A 247 0.84 6.43 -30.37
N ASP A 248 2.13 6.30 -30.55
CA ASP A 248 3.14 6.64 -29.54
C ASP A 248 3.35 8.15 -29.44
N ARG A 249 3.45 8.62 -28.19
CA ARG A 249 3.80 9.98 -27.83
C ARG A 249 4.96 9.94 -26.84
N GLU A 250 5.95 10.79 -27.05
CA GLU A 250 7.15 10.89 -26.23
C GLU A 250 7.20 12.25 -25.53
N TYR A 251 7.57 12.23 -24.26
CA TYR A 251 7.68 13.40 -23.40
C TYR A 251 9.05 13.36 -22.72
N GLN A 252 9.85 14.40 -22.95
CA GLN A 252 11.20 14.53 -22.42
C GLN A 252 11.18 15.41 -21.16
N ASP A 253 12.03 15.08 -20.17
CA ASP A 253 12.21 15.86 -18.94
C ASP A 253 10.90 16.32 -18.31
N ILE A 254 10.01 15.36 -18.06
CA ILE A 254 8.69 15.65 -17.52
C ILE A 254 8.74 16.29 -16.13
N THR A 255 7.72 17.09 -15.84
CA THR A 255 7.50 17.66 -14.51
C THR A 255 6.10 17.28 -14.00
N LYS A 256 5.81 17.53 -12.74
CA LYS A 256 4.49 17.32 -12.16
C LYS A 256 3.33 18.02 -12.88
N ASN A 257 3.64 19.04 -13.66
CA ASN A 257 2.65 19.78 -14.45
C ASN A 257 2.46 19.22 -15.86
N THR A 258 3.33 18.31 -16.31
CA THR A 258 3.25 17.68 -17.62
C THR A 258 2.04 16.75 -17.67
N ILE A 259 1.14 16.98 -18.62
CA ILE A 259 0.01 16.09 -18.87
C ILE A 259 0.39 15.07 -19.94
N LEU A 260 0.50 13.82 -19.51
CA LEU A 260 0.79 12.68 -20.37
C LEU A 260 -0.56 12.11 -20.85
N GLY A 261 -0.91 12.32 -22.09
CA GLY A 261 -2.20 11.93 -22.65
C GLY A 261 -3.11 13.11 -22.93
N THR A 262 -4.42 12.88 -22.91
CA THR A 262 -5.42 13.92 -23.22
C THR A 262 -6.57 13.90 -22.22
N THR A 263 -7.15 15.07 -21.93
CA THR A 263 -8.37 15.19 -21.12
C THR A 263 -9.51 15.67 -22.02
N GLY A 264 -10.69 15.07 -21.89
CA GLY A 264 -11.88 15.50 -22.67
C GLY A 264 -12.00 14.93 -24.09
N GLU A 265 -10.96 14.35 -24.67
CA GLU A 265 -10.97 13.81 -26.04
C GLU A 265 -11.48 12.36 -26.13
N LYS A 266 -11.88 11.76 -25.01
CA LYS A 266 -12.35 10.37 -24.92
C LYS A 266 -11.36 9.33 -25.46
N ARG A 267 -10.06 9.63 -25.42
CA ARG A 267 -8.99 8.71 -25.83
C ARG A 267 -8.41 7.99 -24.62
N ARG A 268 -8.11 6.72 -24.78
CA ARG A 268 -7.50 5.91 -23.71
C ARG A 268 -5.99 5.78 -23.91
N ILE A 269 -5.29 5.65 -22.83
CA ILE A 269 -3.92 5.15 -22.81
C ILE A 269 -3.97 3.61 -22.81
N GLU A 270 -3.13 2.97 -23.60
CA GLU A 270 -3.03 1.51 -23.73
C GLU A 270 -1.74 0.96 -23.15
N ALA A 271 -0.66 1.74 -23.21
CA ALA A 271 0.64 1.35 -22.67
C ALA A 271 1.47 2.58 -22.23
N ILE A 272 2.45 2.36 -21.37
CA ILE A 272 3.38 3.37 -20.86
C ILE A 272 4.79 2.78 -20.76
N ALA A 273 5.81 3.62 -21.00
CA ALA A 273 7.21 3.34 -20.70
C ALA A 273 7.83 4.56 -20.01
N ILE A 274 8.62 4.34 -18.95
CA ILE A 274 9.20 5.38 -18.11
C ILE A 274 10.68 5.09 -17.93
N GLU A 275 11.54 6.12 -18.09
CA GLU A 275 12.99 5.97 -17.89
C GLU A 275 13.58 7.26 -17.29
N GLY A 276 14.64 7.15 -16.50
CA GLY A 276 15.49 8.28 -16.12
C GLY A 276 16.19 8.87 -17.34
N SER A 277 16.33 10.20 -17.45
CA SER A 277 16.88 10.84 -18.63
C SER A 277 18.40 11.09 -18.56
N THR A 278 19.04 10.90 -17.42
CA THR A 278 20.48 11.11 -17.24
C THR A 278 21.16 9.92 -16.59
N LYS A 279 22.39 9.63 -17.07
CA LYS A 279 23.26 8.61 -16.47
C LYS A 279 23.89 9.05 -15.14
N GLU A 280 23.78 10.33 -14.80
CA GLU A 280 24.41 10.93 -13.62
C GLU A 280 23.54 10.80 -12.36
N GLU A 281 22.23 10.68 -12.54
CA GLU A 281 21.28 10.30 -11.48
C GLU A 281 20.78 8.92 -11.85
N GLU A 282 21.35 7.85 -11.32
CA GLU A 282 20.90 6.48 -11.57
C GLU A 282 19.51 6.24 -10.98
N LEU A 283 18.53 6.71 -11.71
CA LEU A 283 17.12 6.65 -11.34
C LEU A 283 16.46 5.51 -12.11
N HIS A 284 16.19 4.43 -11.43
CA HIS A 284 15.55 3.24 -11.98
C HIS A 284 14.08 3.18 -11.65
N TYR A 285 13.25 3.05 -12.66
CA TYR A 285 11.80 2.94 -12.53
C TYR A 285 11.32 1.50 -12.61
N ALA A 286 10.42 1.13 -11.72
CA ALA A 286 9.59 -0.07 -11.85
C ALA A 286 8.12 0.35 -11.94
N TYR A 287 7.38 -0.20 -12.89
CA TYR A 287 5.98 0.11 -13.10
C TYR A 287 5.22 -1.06 -13.69
N GLN A 288 3.93 -1.12 -13.39
CA GLN A 288 3.00 -2.08 -13.96
C GLN A 288 1.65 -1.41 -14.22
N VAL A 289 0.88 -1.96 -15.14
CA VAL A 289 -0.43 -1.43 -15.48
C VAL A 289 -1.50 -2.50 -15.37
N HIS A 290 -2.68 -2.11 -14.91
CA HIS A 290 -3.85 -2.96 -14.96
C HIS A 290 -4.60 -2.73 -16.26
N GLN A 291 -4.74 -3.78 -17.07
CA GLN A 291 -5.47 -3.74 -18.33
C GLN A 291 -6.82 -4.43 -18.18
N LYS A 292 -7.84 -3.83 -18.77
CA LYS A 292 -9.18 -4.43 -18.80
C LYS A 292 -9.13 -5.89 -19.30
N SER A 293 -9.76 -6.79 -18.56
CA SER A 293 -9.88 -8.23 -18.85
C SER A 293 -8.57 -9.03 -18.80
N LYS A 294 -7.41 -8.40 -18.61
CA LYS A 294 -6.13 -9.10 -18.44
C LYS A 294 -5.57 -9.00 -17.00
N GLY A 295 -5.96 -7.97 -16.25
CA GLY A 295 -5.40 -7.71 -14.92
C GLY A 295 -4.09 -6.94 -14.98
N TRP A 296 -3.27 -7.11 -13.93
CA TRP A 296 -1.95 -6.50 -13.83
C TRP A 296 -0.96 -7.17 -14.79
N THR A 297 -0.15 -6.35 -15.47
CA THR A 297 1.04 -6.84 -16.20
C THR A 297 2.11 -7.25 -15.20
N ASP A 298 3.13 -7.97 -15.67
CA ASP A 298 4.38 -8.06 -14.93
C ASP A 298 4.97 -6.66 -14.75
N TRP A 299 5.84 -6.51 -13.74
CA TRP A 299 6.64 -5.31 -13.56
C TRP A 299 7.53 -5.09 -14.79
N LYS A 300 7.61 -3.85 -15.22
CA LYS A 300 8.48 -3.37 -16.30
C LYS A 300 9.44 -2.35 -15.74
N PHE A 301 10.61 -2.27 -16.35
CA PHE A 301 11.71 -1.45 -15.86
C PHE A 301 12.22 -0.53 -16.98
N ASP A 302 12.74 0.61 -16.61
CA ASP A 302 13.50 1.56 -17.41
C ASP A 302 13.29 1.48 -18.93
N GLY A 303 12.28 2.16 -19.44
CA GLY A 303 11.96 2.24 -20.86
C GLY A 303 11.22 1.04 -21.47
N GLU A 304 11.03 -0.06 -20.70
CA GLU A 304 10.22 -1.20 -21.15
C GLU A 304 8.71 -0.82 -21.21
N TRP A 305 8.00 -1.31 -22.19
CA TRP A 305 6.57 -1.06 -22.30
C TRP A 305 5.75 -1.90 -21.31
N ALA A 306 5.00 -1.23 -20.43
CA ALA A 306 3.92 -1.83 -19.66
C ALA A 306 2.59 -1.58 -20.35
N GLY A 307 1.85 -2.66 -20.62
CA GLY A 307 0.62 -2.65 -21.41
C GLY A 307 0.85 -3.06 -22.87
N GLU A 308 -0.24 -3.18 -23.60
CA GLU A 308 -0.23 -3.70 -24.97
C GLU A 308 -0.53 -2.58 -25.96
N ARG A 309 0.43 -2.26 -26.82
CA ARG A 309 0.29 -1.22 -27.86
C ARG A 309 -0.55 -1.73 -29.01
N GLY A 310 -1.62 -1.02 -29.35
CA GLY A 310 -2.51 -1.38 -30.46
C GLY A 310 -3.45 -2.58 -30.20
N GLY A 311 -3.36 -3.23 -29.05
CA GLY A 311 -4.20 -4.37 -28.66
C GLY A 311 -5.63 -4.01 -28.24
N SER A 312 -5.98 -2.75 -28.33
CA SER A 312 -7.31 -2.23 -27.94
C SER A 312 -7.67 -2.42 -26.46
N LEU A 313 -6.69 -2.71 -25.62
CA LEU A 313 -6.89 -2.86 -24.18
C LEU A 313 -6.67 -1.54 -23.46
N GLN A 314 -7.67 -1.11 -22.69
CA GLN A 314 -7.55 0.11 -21.91
C GLN A 314 -6.75 -0.14 -20.63
N MET A 315 -5.88 0.81 -20.29
CA MET A 315 -5.34 0.92 -18.94
C MET A 315 -6.43 1.42 -18.00
N GLU A 316 -6.57 0.76 -16.85
CA GLU A 316 -7.53 1.10 -15.79
C GLU A 316 -6.85 1.59 -14.53
N ALA A 317 -5.63 1.08 -14.25
CA ALA A 317 -4.80 1.53 -13.14
C ALA A 317 -3.32 1.40 -13.50
N VAL A 318 -2.47 2.07 -12.73
CA VAL A 318 -1.01 2.02 -12.83
C VAL A 318 -0.40 2.05 -11.43
N ARG A 319 0.74 1.39 -11.27
CA ARG A 319 1.66 1.51 -10.14
C ARG A 319 3.01 1.91 -10.69
N ILE A 320 3.64 2.91 -10.06
CA ILE A 320 4.97 3.40 -10.45
C ILE A 320 5.78 3.57 -9.17
N ARG A 321 7.01 3.12 -9.17
CA ARG A 321 7.93 3.30 -8.04
C ARG A 321 9.36 3.46 -8.52
N ILE A 322 10.23 3.96 -7.64
CA ILE A 322 11.66 3.87 -7.81
C ILE A 322 12.11 2.48 -7.37
N ALA A 323 12.87 1.80 -8.21
CA ALA A 323 13.51 0.54 -7.90
C ALA A 323 14.94 0.78 -7.43
N HIS A 324 15.29 0.23 -6.28
CA HIS A 324 16.65 0.26 -5.76
C HIS A 324 17.37 -1.07 -6.00
N LEU A 325 16.61 -2.11 -6.24
CA LEU A 325 17.06 -3.45 -6.61
C LEU A 325 16.05 -4.08 -7.56
N ILE A 326 16.51 -4.94 -8.46
CA ILE A 326 15.65 -5.80 -9.27
C ILE A 326 15.98 -7.25 -8.94
N LEU A 327 14.96 -8.05 -8.67
CA LEU A 327 15.10 -9.45 -8.26
C LEU A 327 14.38 -10.37 -9.25
N GLU A 328 14.92 -11.56 -9.42
CA GLU A 328 14.38 -12.61 -10.28
C GLU A 328 14.62 -13.97 -9.61
N ALA A 329 13.55 -14.74 -9.41
CA ALA A 329 13.59 -16.04 -8.75
C ALA A 329 13.51 -17.19 -9.76
N HIS A 330 14.29 -18.26 -9.56
CA HIS A 330 14.11 -19.55 -10.21
C HIS A 330 13.44 -20.51 -9.23
N VAL A 331 12.25 -20.98 -9.59
CA VAL A 331 11.40 -21.80 -8.73
C VAL A 331 11.18 -23.17 -9.36
N GLN A 332 11.11 -24.18 -8.52
CA GLN A 332 10.82 -25.55 -8.92
C GLN A 332 9.67 -25.63 -9.92
N SER A 333 9.88 -26.31 -11.04
CA SER A 333 8.90 -26.57 -12.09
C SER A 333 8.35 -25.32 -12.83
N GLU A 334 8.59 -24.12 -12.35
CA GLU A 334 8.18 -22.87 -13.00
C GLU A 334 9.35 -22.18 -13.72
N GLY A 335 10.61 -22.47 -13.32
CA GLY A 335 11.79 -21.83 -13.88
C GLY A 335 11.95 -20.39 -13.37
N TRP A 336 12.53 -19.52 -14.22
CA TRP A 336 12.69 -18.11 -13.90
C TRP A 336 11.34 -17.38 -13.95
N LEU A 337 10.96 -16.80 -12.81
CA LEU A 337 9.75 -15.98 -12.69
C LEU A 337 9.99 -14.56 -13.25
N PRO A 338 8.95 -13.80 -13.53
CA PRO A 338 9.09 -12.39 -13.87
C PRO A 338 9.88 -11.60 -12.83
N LYS A 339 10.68 -10.64 -13.28
CA LYS A 339 11.42 -9.73 -12.40
C LYS A 339 10.50 -8.89 -11.56
N VAL A 340 10.94 -8.61 -10.33
CA VAL A 340 10.22 -7.75 -9.38
C VAL A 340 11.17 -6.71 -8.77
N PRO A 341 10.68 -5.50 -8.41
CA PRO A 341 11.49 -4.54 -7.65
C PRO A 341 11.61 -4.94 -6.17
N ASP A 342 12.53 -4.31 -5.46
CA ASP A 342 12.60 -4.38 -4.01
C ASP A 342 11.23 -4.08 -3.36
N GLY A 343 10.93 -4.75 -2.23
CA GLY A 343 9.61 -4.68 -1.57
C GLY A 343 8.59 -5.70 -2.07
N GLU A 344 8.77 -6.28 -3.25
CA GLU A 344 7.89 -7.34 -3.77
C GLU A 344 8.38 -8.74 -3.37
N ILE A 345 7.51 -9.73 -3.49
CA ILE A 345 7.84 -11.13 -3.16
C ILE A 345 8.70 -11.71 -4.29
N THR A 346 9.87 -12.22 -3.94
CA THR A 346 10.78 -12.94 -4.85
C THR A 346 10.64 -14.43 -4.59
N GLY A 347 10.03 -15.17 -5.49
CA GLY A 347 9.63 -16.57 -5.34
C GLY A 347 8.12 -16.75 -5.27
N THR A 348 7.67 -17.84 -4.67
CA THR A 348 6.23 -18.17 -4.56
C THR A 348 5.84 -18.45 -3.11
N THR A 349 4.59 -18.13 -2.74
CA THR A 349 4.01 -18.48 -1.46
C THR A 349 2.73 -19.29 -1.66
N GLY A 350 2.46 -20.26 -0.79
CA GLY A 350 1.25 -21.08 -0.83
C GLY A 350 1.18 -22.11 -1.96
N LYS A 351 2.25 -22.28 -2.75
CA LYS A 351 2.35 -23.26 -3.82
C LYS A 351 3.16 -24.50 -3.43
N SER A 352 3.84 -24.48 -2.28
CA SER A 352 4.79 -25.52 -1.84
C SER A 352 5.89 -25.78 -2.88
N LEU A 353 6.33 -24.77 -3.58
CA LEU A 353 7.40 -24.83 -4.56
C LEU A 353 8.66 -24.21 -3.98
N ARG A 354 9.76 -24.98 -4.00
CA ARG A 354 11.05 -24.50 -3.48
C ARG A 354 11.70 -23.47 -4.40
N LEU A 355 12.36 -22.52 -3.79
CA LEU A 355 13.30 -21.63 -4.46
C LEU A 355 14.58 -22.43 -4.74
N GLU A 356 15.05 -22.45 -5.98
CA GLU A 356 16.27 -23.15 -6.42
C GLU A 356 17.43 -22.20 -6.65
N ALA A 357 17.12 -21.00 -7.20
CA ALA A 357 18.09 -19.94 -7.40
C ALA A 357 17.41 -18.58 -7.46
N PHE A 358 18.21 -17.52 -7.41
CA PHE A 358 17.76 -16.17 -7.72
C PHE A 358 18.91 -15.33 -8.32
N ARG A 359 18.55 -14.22 -8.95
CA ARG A 359 19.43 -13.13 -9.35
C ARG A 359 18.95 -11.84 -8.70
N LEU A 360 19.92 -10.96 -8.44
CA LEU A 360 19.66 -9.63 -7.92
C LEU A 360 20.52 -8.65 -8.68
N ASP A 361 19.90 -7.62 -9.28
CA ASP A 361 20.63 -6.46 -9.82
C ASP A 361 20.75 -5.43 -8.70
N PRO A 362 21.94 -5.23 -8.15
CA PRO A 362 22.15 -4.33 -7.02
C PRO A 362 22.26 -2.86 -7.43
N PHE A 363 22.25 -2.57 -8.74
CA PHE A 363 22.65 -1.28 -9.29
C PHE A 363 23.99 -0.84 -8.70
N GLU A 364 24.02 0.30 -7.99
CA GLU A 364 25.23 0.82 -7.35
C GLU A 364 25.45 0.32 -5.91
N ASN A 365 24.51 -0.47 -5.36
CA ASN A 365 24.66 -0.94 -4.00
C ASN A 365 25.69 -2.08 -3.93
N GLU A 366 26.64 -2.02 -3.01
CA GLU A 366 27.49 -3.15 -2.69
C GLU A 366 26.68 -4.15 -1.84
N ILE A 367 26.45 -5.32 -2.40
CA ILE A 367 25.71 -6.41 -1.74
C ILE A 367 26.55 -7.68 -1.79
N ARG A 368 26.66 -8.35 -0.65
CA ARG A 368 27.27 -9.67 -0.52
C ARG A 368 26.22 -10.70 -0.17
N ALA A 369 26.38 -11.91 -0.65
CA ALA A 369 25.46 -13.01 -0.38
C ALA A 369 26.20 -14.32 -0.11
N LYS A 370 25.63 -15.09 0.83
CA LYS A 370 25.95 -16.49 1.05
C LYS A 370 24.67 -17.30 1.06
N ALA A 371 24.71 -18.50 0.50
CA ALA A 371 23.56 -19.38 0.46
C ALA A 371 23.94 -20.80 0.94
N HIS A 372 23.07 -21.41 1.72
CA HIS A 372 23.14 -22.84 2.01
C HIS A 372 22.26 -23.58 1.01
N ILE A 373 22.88 -24.45 0.24
CA ILE A 373 22.25 -25.22 -0.83
C ILE A 373 22.21 -26.70 -0.43
N GLN A 374 21.08 -27.32 -0.70
CA GLN A 374 20.90 -28.76 -0.46
C GLN A 374 22.06 -29.58 -1.02
N SER A 375 22.67 -30.40 -0.17
CA SER A 375 23.80 -31.30 -0.49
C SER A 375 25.13 -30.62 -0.86
N GLU A 376 25.18 -29.29 -0.92
CA GLU A 376 26.42 -28.55 -1.18
C GLU A 376 26.93 -27.82 0.06
N GLY A 377 26.03 -27.44 0.96
CA GLY A 377 26.36 -26.63 2.13
C GLY A 377 26.42 -25.15 1.81
N TRP A 378 27.23 -24.40 2.56
CA TRP A 378 27.40 -22.96 2.38
C TRP A 378 28.31 -22.64 1.19
N VAL A 379 27.79 -21.79 0.30
CA VAL A 379 28.51 -21.19 -0.81
C VAL A 379 28.57 -19.68 -0.58
N ASP A 380 29.77 -19.11 -0.63
CA ASP A 380 30.02 -17.67 -0.52
C ASP A 380 30.15 -17.07 -1.94
N TYR A 381 29.25 -16.19 -2.32
CA TYR A 381 29.25 -15.54 -3.64
C TYR A 381 30.03 -14.22 -3.64
N GLY A 382 30.48 -13.76 -2.47
CA GLY A 382 31.17 -12.47 -2.34
C GLY A 382 30.27 -11.29 -2.75
N ILE A 383 30.86 -10.28 -3.38
CA ILE A 383 30.11 -9.14 -3.94
C ILE A 383 29.35 -9.62 -5.18
N ILE A 384 28.04 -9.44 -5.17
CA ILE A 384 27.16 -9.90 -6.25
C ILE A 384 26.95 -8.83 -7.31
N SER A 385 26.70 -9.25 -8.53
CA SER A 385 26.32 -8.43 -9.67
C SER A 385 25.04 -8.95 -10.29
N LYS A 386 24.44 -8.20 -11.21
CA LYS A 386 23.22 -8.59 -11.92
C LYS A 386 23.28 -9.95 -12.64
N ASN A 387 24.50 -10.44 -12.92
CA ASN A 387 24.73 -11.72 -13.60
C ASN A 387 25.00 -12.86 -12.61
N THR A 388 25.17 -12.56 -11.32
CA THR A 388 25.45 -13.57 -10.30
C THR A 388 24.18 -14.41 -10.05
N VAL A 389 24.27 -15.71 -10.30
CA VAL A 389 23.23 -16.67 -9.96
C VAL A 389 23.54 -17.25 -8.59
N ILE A 390 22.67 -17.02 -7.63
CA ILE A 390 22.77 -17.52 -6.26
C ILE A 390 21.88 -18.76 -6.14
N GLY A 391 22.45 -19.92 -5.85
CA GLY A 391 21.75 -21.20 -5.92
C GLY A 391 22.11 -22.01 -7.15
N THR A 392 21.27 -22.98 -7.52
CA THR A 392 21.51 -23.88 -8.67
C THR A 392 20.30 -23.87 -9.62
N VAL A 393 20.60 -24.02 -10.92
CA VAL A 393 19.58 -24.05 -11.98
C VAL A 393 19.60 -25.42 -12.62
N ASN A 394 18.43 -26.07 -12.78
CA ASN A 394 18.26 -27.41 -13.35
C ASN A 394 18.86 -28.58 -12.54
N GLU A 395 19.34 -28.35 -11.33
CA GLU A 395 19.89 -29.40 -10.45
C GLU A 395 18.90 -29.94 -9.45
N LYS A 396 17.71 -29.37 -9.39
CA LYS A 396 16.63 -29.76 -8.46
C LYS A 396 17.03 -29.65 -6.98
N LYS A 397 17.99 -28.77 -6.66
CA LYS A 397 18.43 -28.48 -5.29
C LYS A 397 17.68 -27.24 -4.76
N ARG A 398 17.29 -27.27 -3.49
CA ARG A 398 16.63 -26.14 -2.85
C ARG A 398 17.65 -25.22 -2.20
N LEU A 399 17.31 -23.96 -2.14
CA LEU A 399 17.90 -23.02 -1.18
C LEU A 399 17.31 -23.31 0.20
N GLU A 400 18.16 -23.46 1.20
CA GLU A 400 17.78 -23.81 2.57
C GLU A 400 17.96 -22.62 3.52
N CYS A 401 19.01 -21.81 3.32
CA CYS A 401 19.31 -20.67 4.16
C CYS A 401 20.06 -19.61 3.34
N LEU A 402 19.83 -18.34 3.64
CA LEU A 402 20.52 -17.20 3.04
C LEU A 402 21.12 -16.31 4.12
N CYS A 403 22.20 -15.61 3.75
CA CYS A 403 22.80 -14.52 4.50
C CYS A 403 23.14 -13.41 3.53
N PHE A 404 22.73 -12.18 3.86
CA PHE A 404 23.05 -10.99 3.07
C PHE A 404 23.80 -9.96 3.89
N GLU A 405 24.67 -9.21 3.20
CA GLU A 405 25.27 -7.98 3.68
C GLU A 405 24.93 -6.87 2.67
N GLY A 406 24.29 -5.78 3.12
CA GLY A 406 23.85 -4.68 2.26
C GLY A 406 22.96 -3.66 2.97
N PRO A 407 22.60 -2.55 2.32
CA PRO A 407 21.87 -1.44 2.94
C PRO A 407 20.34 -1.68 3.04
N PHE A 408 19.91 -2.88 3.42
CA PHE A 408 18.51 -3.25 3.44
C PHE A 408 18.13 -4.17 4.60
N GLU A 409 16.82 -4.33 4.79
CA GLU A 409 16.22 -5.39 5.60
C GLU A 409 15.58 -6.43 4.69
N TRP A 410 15.53 -7.65 5.15
CA TRP A 410 14.95 -8.76 4.40
C TRP A 410 14.27 -9.78 5.29
N ARG A 411 13.42 -10.60 4.69
CA ARG A 411 12.76 -11.73 5.36
C ARG A 411 12.60 -12.90 4.40
N ALA A 412 12.46 -14.11 4.92
CA ALA A 412 12.30 -15.34 4.18
C ALA A 412 10.94 -15.99 4.44
N HIS A 413 10.38 -16.64 3.43
CA HIS A 413 9.23 -17.53 3.56
C HIS A 413 9.71 -18.97 3.46
N LEU A 414 9.46 -19.73 4.52
CA LEU A 414 9.91 -21.11 4.64
C LEU A 414 8.73 -22.07 4.54
N ALA A 415 8.93 -23.21 3.91
CA ALA A 415 7.95 -24.28 3.84
C ALA A 415 7.44 -24.64 5.23
N HIS A 416 6.13 -24.75 5.39
CA HIS A 416 5.42 -25.07 6.63
C HIS A 416 5.53 -24.06 7.78
N SER A 417 6.44 -23.08 7.70
CA SER A 417 6.67 -22.09 8.77
C SER A 417 6.19 -20.68 8.41
N GLY A 418 6.06 -20.35 7.10
CA GLY A 418 5.64 -19.05 6.63
C GLY A 418 6.76 -18.00 6.70
N TRP A 419 6.37 -16.71 6.83
CA TRP A 419 7.32 -15.61 6.86
C TRP A 419 8.05 -15.50 8.19
N THR A 420 9.38 -15.31 8.10
CA THR A 420 10.20 -14.88 9.25
C THR A 420 9.95 -13.39 9.56
N ASP A 421 10.45 -12.92 10.69
CA ASP A 421 10.55 -11.49 10.96
C ASP A 421 11.54 -10.82 10.00
N TRP A 422 11.38 -9.49 9.82
CA TRP A 422 12.34 -8.67 9.10
C TRP A 422 13.65 -8.58 9.89
N THR A 423 14.78 -8.79 9.20
CA THR A 423 16.11 -8.71 9.78
C THR A 423 17.03 -7.83 8.94
N LEU A 424 18.09 -7.30 9.53
CA LEU A 424 19.11 -6.52 8.83
C LEU A 424 19.98 -7.42 7.98
N ALA A 425 20.39 -6.94 6.83
CA ALA A 425 21.42 -7.56 6.01
C ALA A 425 22.82 -7.13 6.51
N ASP A 426 23.24 -7.67 7.65
CA ASP A 426 24.47 -7.30 8.35
C ASP A 426 25.66 -8.25 8.12
N GLY A 427 25.49 -9.22 7.23
CA GLY A 427 26.49 -10.25 6.93
C GLY A 427 26.61 -11.37 7.99
N ILE A 428 25.80 -11.29 9.05
CA ILE A 428 25.82 -12.24 10.19
C ILE A 428 24.49 -13.00 10.27
N ALA A 429 23.38 -12.26 10.19
CA ALA A 429 22.04 -12.83 10.31
C ALA A 429 21.72 -13.77 9.14
N THR A 430 21.29 -14.98 9.45
CA THR A 430 20.87 -15.98 8.48
C THR A 430 19.37 -16.25 8.63
N LEU A 431 18.65 -16.33 7.53
CA LEU A 431 17.25 -16.75 7.51
C LEU A 431 17.08 -18.01 6.67
N GLY A 432 16.41 -18.97 7.25
CA GLY A 432 16.27 -20.32 6.70
C GLY A 432 16.64 -21.37 7.72
N THR A 433 16.85 -22.58 7.25
CA THR A 433 17.23 -23.71 8.13
C THR A 433 18.39 -24.49 7.52
N VAL A 434 19.31 -24.95 8.38
CA VAL A 434 20.40 -25.83 7.97
C VAL A 434 20.16 -27.20 8.60
N GLY A 435 20.21 -28.26 7.79
CA GLY A 435 20.05 -29.65 8.28
C GLY A 435 18.61 -30.06 8.60
N GLN A 436 17.61 -29.22 8.43
CA GLN A 436 16.20 -29.55 8.72
C GLN A 436 15.39 -29.91 7.46
N ALA A 437 16.03 -29.90 6.29
CA ALA A 437 15.40 -30.20 5.01
C ALA A 437 14.20 -29.32 4.65
N LEU A 438 14.04 -28.14 5.27
CA LEU A 438 13.01 -27.19 4.94
C LEU A 438 13.45 -26.31 3.75
N ALA A 439 12.57 -26.16 2.79
CA ALA A 439 12.83 -25.34 1.62
C ALA A 439 12.50 -23.87 1.90
N MET A 440 13.33 -22.97 1.41
CA MET A 440 12.90 -21.59 1.19
C MET A 440 12.02 -21.55 -0.05
N GLU A 441 10.87 -20.87 0.03
CA GLU A 441 9.90 -20.73 -1.07
C GLU A 441 9.93 -19.33 -1.68
N ALA A 442 10.24 -18.33 -0.86
CA ALA A 442 10.35 -16.93 -1.27
C ALA A 442 11.16 -16.12 -0.26
N PHE A 443 11.54 -14.92 -0.66
CA PHE A 443 12.06 -13.89 0.23
C PHE A 443 11.59 -12.50 -0.21
N GLN A 444 11.74 -11.51 0.65
CA GLN A 444 11.51 -10.09 0.34
C GLN A 444 12.68 -9.27 0.86
N ILE A 445 13.04 -8.25 0.10
CA ILE A 445 14.04 -7.25 0.47
C ILE A 445 13.36 -5.88 0.47
N ARG A 446 13.68 -5.02 1.43
CA ARG A 446 13.29 -3.60 1.41
C ARG A 446 14.47 -2.74 1.82
N MET A 447 14.70 -1.66 1.07
CA MET A 447 15.77 -0.73 1.40
C MET A 447 15.55 -0.10 2.78
N LYS A 448 16.64 0.13 3.51
CA LYS A 448 16.63 0.87 4.76
C LYS A 448 16.31 2.35 4.45
N ARG A 449 15.25 2.87 5.03
CA ARG A 449 14.88 4.29 4.95
C ARG A 449 15.56 5.10 6.02
#